data_8569235957144a1421f9932f2bc32cda
#
_entry.id   8569235957144a1421f9932f2bc32cda
#
_cell.length_a   1.000
_cell.length_b   1.000
_cell.length_c   1.000
_cell.angle_alpha   90.00
_cell.angle_beta   90.00
_cell.angle_gamma   90.00
#
_symmetry.space_group_name_H-M   'P 1'
#
loop_
_entity.id
_entity.type
_entity.pdbx_description
1 polymer ?
#
loop_
_entity_poly.entity_id
_entity_poly.type
_entity_poly.pdbx_seq_one_letter_code
_entity_poly.pdbx_strand_id
1 'polypeptide(L)'
;MATWKNLDTLETFKALSEVKRVKLAEVMSGAEGAERVKKYSVPMAEGFSYNFAAKQVDDEVLNALKALAEEAELAEKFEELYNGAVINTGENRLVLHQLTRGQLGNAVEADGVDKREFYVKQQARIAEFANKVHNGEITNAAGEKFTTVVQIGIGGSDLGPRAMYLALENWAKKNNTLKMKAQFISNVDPDDAAAVLNAVDVAHALFVLVSKSGTTLETLTNESFVKEALKKAGLDASKHMIAVTSEISPLAKSDDYLAAFFMDDNIGGRFSSTSAVGGAVLSLAFGPDVFAQFLEGAAAEDKLSANKNVMENPEMLDALIGVYERNVLGYPGTAVLPYSQALSRFPAHLQQLDMESNGKSVNRFGEPVDYPTGPVIFGEPGTNGQHSFYQLLHQGTDIVPLQFVGFRNSQIGTDIEIQGSTSQQKLCANVAAQIVAFACGKSDDNRNKNFEGGRPSSIIIGDSLTPKSLGALLAHFENKIMFQGFLWNVNSFDQEGVQLGKVLAKRVLAHETDGALKVYSDLLNI
;
A
#
# COMPACT_ATOMS: atom_id res chain seq x y z
N MET A 1 -12.15 11.22 -24.45
CA MET A 1 -11.42 10.02 -23.98
C MET A 1 -9.94 10.26 -24.19
N ALA A 2 -9.14 10.05 -23.16
CA ALA A 2 -7.69 10.20 -23.22
C ALA A 2 -7.06 9.16 -24.16
N THR A 3 -5.92 9.53 -24.74
CA THR A 3 -5.19 8.68 -25.67
C THR A 3 -4.20 7.80 -24.92
N TRP A 4 -4.21 6.50 -25.19
CA TRP A 4 -3.31 5.54 -24.57
C TRP A 4 -2.21 5.12 -25.54
N LYS A 5 -0.97 5.50 -25.23
CA LYS A 5 0.22 5.24 -26.04
C LYS A 5 1.31 4.59 -25.20
N ASN A 6 2.13 3.73 -25.80
CA ASN A 6 3.32 3.19 -25.16
C ASN A 6 4.35 4.29 -24.88
N LEU A 7 5.06 4.19 -23.75
CA LEU A 7 6.00 5.20 -23.27
C LEU A 7 7.07 5.56 -24.32
N ASP A 8 7.64 4.56 -25.00
CA ASP A 8 8.67 4.71 -26.02
C ASP A 8 8.21 5.39 -27.33
N THR A 9 6.89 5.50 -27.52
CA THR A 9 6.31 6.19 -28.68
C THR A 9 6.11 7.69 -28.45
N LEU A 10 6.21 8.16 -27.18
CA LEU A 10 6.04 9.56 -26.83
C LEU A 10 7.30 10.37 -27.20
N GLU A 11 7.11 11.46 -27.93
CA GLU A 11 8.23 12.32 -28.37
C GLU A 11 8.89 13.02 -27.17
N THR A 12 8.10 13.41 -26.17
CA THR A 12 8.61 14.02 -24.93
C THR A 12 9.43 13.04 -24.10
N PHE A 13 9.11 11.73 -24.12
CA PHE A 13 9.94 10.72 -23.46
C PHE A 13 11.30 10.55 -24.17
N LYS A 14 11.31 10.58 -25.51
CA LYS A 14 12.56 10.56 -26.28
C LYS A 14 13.43 11.78 -25.96
N ALA A 15 12.81 12.97 -25.92
CA ALA A 15 13.49 14.20 -25.53
C ALA A 15 14.03 14.15 -24.08
N LEU A 16 13.26 13.62 -23.14
CA LEU A 16 13.68 13.42 -21.74
C LEU A 16 14.93 12.51 -21.65
N SER A 17 15.03 11.50 -22.51
CA SER A 17 16.18 10.59 -22.53
C SER A 17 17.49 11.26 -22.96
N GLU A 18 17.42 12.38 -23.66
CA GLU A 18 18.57 13.16 -24.12
C GLU A 18 18.99 14.26 -23.13
N VAL A 19 18.20 14.54 -22.08
CA VAL A 19 18.52 15.56 -21.08
C VAL A 19 19.77 15.18 -20.31
N LYS A 20 20.63 16.16 -20.05
CA LYS A 20 21.87 15.95 -19.30
C LYS A 20 21.56 15.43 -17.88
N ARG A 21 22.24 14.35 -17.51
CA ARG A 21 22.10 13.76 -16.16
C ARG A 21 22.64 14.69 -15.07
N VAL A 22 21.85 14.91 -14.03
CA VAL A 22 22.23 15.71 -12.87
C VAL A 22 23.25 14.95 -12.03
N LYS A 23 24.35 15.60 -11.71
CA LYS A 23 25.36 15.07 -10.80
C LYS A 23 24.98 15.42 -9.36
N LEU A 24 24.30 14.53 -8.70
CA LEU A 24 23.66 14.75 -7.41
C LEU A 24 24.65 15.26 -6.33
N ALA A 25 25.87 14.69 -6.27
CA ALA A 25 26.87 15.12 -5.30
C ALA A 25 27.28 16.59 -5.47
N GLU A 26 27.29 17.12 -6.71
CA GLU A 26 27.62 18.53 -6.97
C GLU A 26 26.47 19.45 -6.51
N VAL A 27 25.23 19.15 -6.90
CA VAL A 27 24.07 20.02 -6.64
C VAL A 27 23.56 19.95 -5.20
N MET A 28 23.91 18.92 -4.44
CA MET A 28 23.56 18.77 -3.04
C MET A 28 24.61 19.29 -2.06
N SER A 29 25.75 19.79 -2.57
CA SER A 29 26.86 20.29 -1.74
C SER A 29 26.72 21.79 -1.41
N GLY A 30 27.21 22.17 -0.23
CA GLY A 30 27.34 23.56 0.16
C GLY A 30 26.03 24.37 0.24
N ALA A 31 26.13 25.67 -0.02
CA ALA A 31 24.99 26.59 0.07
C ALA A 31 23.91 26.32 -1.01
N GLU A 32 24.32 25.89 -2.21
CA GLU A 32 23.40 25.56 -3.30
C GLU A 32 22.50 24.38 -2.92
N GLY A 33 23.04 23.37 -2.24
CA GLY A 33 22.28 22.24 -1.70
C GLY A 33 21.20 22.67 -0.71
N ALA A 34 21.51 23.65 0.16
CA ALA A 34 20.54 24.17 1.13
C ALA A 34 19.36 24.88 0.43
N GLU A 35 19.63 25.70 -0.58
CA GLU A 35 18.56 26.36 -1.35
C GLU A 35 17.75 25.35 -2.18
N ARG A 36 18.42 24.33 -2.71
CA ARG A 36 17.77 23.25 -3.43
C ARG A 36 16.76 22.49 -2.55
N VAL A 37 17.12 22.19 -1.29
CA VAL A 37 16.21 21.52 -0.34
C VAL A 37 14.94 22.35 -0.08
N LYS A 38 15.04 23.68 -0.05
CA LYS A 38 13.88 24.57 0.08
C LYS A 38 13.04 24.61 -1.19
N LYS A 39 13.68 24.62 -2.36
CA LYS A 39 13.04 24.77 -3.67
C LYS A 39 12.25 23.52 -4.08
N TYR A 40 12.83 22.34 -3.91
CA TYR A 40 12.26 21.08 -4.41
C TYR A 40 11.44 20.36 -3.33
N SER A 41 10.37 21.03 -2.93
CA SER A 41 9.40 20.52 -1.95
C SER A 41 7.99 20.92 -2.38
N VAL A 42 7.06 19.96 -2.37
CA VAL A 42 5.65 20.15 -2.69
C VAL A 42 4.81 19.76 -1.49
N PRO A 43 3.85 20.62 -1.07
CA PRO A 43 2.94 20.27 0.01
C PRO A 43 2.03 19.12 -0.40
N MET A 44 1.73 18.24 0.56
CA MET A 44 0.76 17.17 0.50
C MET A 44 -0.35 17.41 1.53
N ALA A 45 -1.41 16.61 1.50
CA ALA A 45 -2.47 16.69 2.48
C ALA A 45 -1.98 16.35 3.91
N GLU A 46 -2.76 16.72 4.90
CA GLU A 46 -2.58 16.40 6.32
C GLU A 46 -1.21 16.81 6.90
N GLY A 47 -0.65 17.93 6.39
CA GLY A 47 0.60 18.49 6.87
C GLY A 47 1.86 17.75 6.40
N PHE A 48 1.74 16.83 5.46
CA PHE A 48 2.89 16.26 4.77
C PHE A 48 3.50 17.22 3.74
N SER A 49 4.75 16.96 3.42
CA SER A 49 5.40 17.50 2.23
C SER A 49 6.25 16.42 1.57
N TYR A 50 6.25 16.41 0.25
CA TYR A 50 7.13 15.60 -0.58
C TYR A 50 8.35 16.43 -0.96
N ASN A 51 9.52 16.09 -0.42
CA ASN A 51 10.79 16.75 -0.76
C ASN A 51 11.62 15.79 -1.63
N PHE A 52 11.94 16.26 -2.82
CA PHE A 52 12.68 15.49 -3.84
C PHE A 52 14.03 16.16 -4.21
N ALA A 53 14.54 17.05 -3.36
CA ALA A 53 15.80 17.74 -3.60
C ALA A 53 16.99 16.81 -3.83
N ALA A 54 16.99 15.65 -3.18
CA ALA A 54 18.04 14.63 -3.36
C ALA A 54 17.73 13.63 -4.49
N LYS A 55 16.81 13.93 -5.40
CA LYS A 55 16.61 13.21 -6.67
C LYS A 55 17.50 13.82 -7.77
N GLN A 56 17.81 13.03 -8.80
CA GLN A 56 18.66 13.46 -9.92
C GLN A 56 17.88 14.30 -10.94
N VAL A 57 17.20 15.33 -10.47
CA VAL A 57 16.40 16.25 -11.27
C VAL A 57 16.87 17.69 -11.08
N ASP A 58 16.70 18.51 -12.09
CA ASP A 58 16.83 19.97 -12.07
C ASP A 58 15.65 20.59 -12.84
N ASP A 59 15.67 21.87 -13.06
CA ASP A 59 14.58 22.56 -13.77
C ASP A 59 14.42 22.08 -15.21
N GLU A 60 15.51 21.68 -15.88
CA GLU A 60 15.46 21.14 -17.24
C GLU A 60 14.76 19.79 -17.27
N VAL A 61 15.16 18.86 -16.38
CA VAL A 61 14.49 17.56 -16.20
C VAL A 61 13.03 17.75 -15.81
N LEU A 62 12.73 18.62 -14.84
CA LEU A 62 11.36 18.88 -14.39
C LEU A 62 10.46 19.43 -15.50
N ASN A 63 10.98 20.32 -16.37
CA ASN A 63 10.25 20.82 -17.52
C ASN A 63 9.98 19.70 -18.56
N ALA A 64 10.95 18.81 -18.77
CA ALA A 64 10.76 17.64 -19.65
C ALA A 64 9.74 16.66 -19.08
N LEU A 65 9.77 16.40 -17.75
CA LEU A 65 8.77 15.56 -17.05
C LEU A 65 7.36 16.16 -17.14
N LYS A 66 7.24 17.49 -17.03
CA LYS A 66 5.97 18.18 -17.21
C LYS A 66 5.43 18.00 -18.64
N ALA A 67 6.27 18.18 -19.65
CA ALA A 67 5.89 17.95 -21.04
C ALA A 67 5.47 16.49 -21.29
N LEU A 68 6.15 15.52 -20.63
CA LEU A 68 5.78 14.10 -20.69
C LEU A 68 4.40 13.85 -20.08
N ALA A 69 4.07 14.45 -18.94
CA ALA A 69 2.76 14.33 -18.32
C ALA A 69 1.64 14.89 -19.20
N GLU A 70 1.90 16.02 -19.87
CA GLU A 70 0.96 16.66 -20.79
C GLU A 70 0.73 15.81 -22.06
N GLU A 71 1.79 15.31 -22.71
CA GLU A 71 1.66 14.43 -23.89
C GLU A 71 1.01 13.10 -23.55
N ALA A 72 1.30 12.56 -22.35
CA ALA A 72 0.70 11.33 -21.86
C ALA A 72 -0.74 11.51 -21.33
N GLU A 73 -1.27 12.72 -21.31
CA GLU A 73 -2.64 13.05 -20.85
C GLU A 73 -2.92 12.48 -19.44
N LEU A 74 -1.97 12.59 -18.48
CA LEU A 74 -2.09 11.94 -17.18
C LEU A 74 -3.25 12.46 -16.36
N ALA A 75 -3.49 13.77 -16.36
CA ALA A 75 -4.60 14.38 -15.65
C ALA A 75 -5.95 13.95 -16.23
N GLU A 76 -6.07 13.88 -17.55
CA GLU A 76 -7.26 13.44 -18.26
C GLU A 76 -7.55 11.94 -18.00
N LYS A 77 -6.51 11.09 -17.94
CA LYS A 77 -6.65 9.67 -17.59
C LYS A 77 -7.14 9.48 -16.14
N PHE A 78 -6.67 10.30 -15.21
CA PHE A 78 -7.19 10.27 -13.85
C PHE A 78 -8.62 10.78 -13.77
N GLU A 79 -8.95 11.83 -14.56
CA GLU A 79 -10.32 12.33 -14.66
C GLU A 79 -11.28 11.25 -15.22
N GLU A 80 -10.87 10.49 -16.22
CA GLU A 80 -11.63 9.34 -16.72
C GLU A 80 -11.82 8.26 -15.65
N LEU A 81 -10.78 7.94 -14.86
CA LEU A 81 -10.85 6.94 -13.81
C LEU A 81 -11.89 7.33 -12.74
N TYR A 82 -11.80 8.52 -12.17
CA TYR A 82 -12.71 8.90 -11.09
C TYR A 82 -14.13 9.25 -11.56
N ASN A 83 -14.33 9.42 -12.86
CA ASN A 83 -15.66 9.53 -13.48
C ASN A 83 -16.21 8.17 -13.97
N GLY A 84 -15.56 7.06 -13.66
CA GLY A 84 -16.09 5.73 -13.88
C GLY A 84 -15.89 5.18 -15.28
N ALA A 85 -14.83 5.59 -16.00
CA ALA A 85 -14.43 4.90 -17.22
C ALA A 85 -13.91 3.48 -16.92
N VAL A 86 -14.00 2.59 -17.90
CA VAL A 86 -13.41 1.24 -17.82
C VAL A 86 -11.89 1.37 -17.94
N ILE A 87 -11.21 1.43 -16.82
CA ILE A 87 -9.75 1.52 -16.75
C ILE A 87 -9.09 0.14 -16.63
N ASN A 88 -9.68 -0.81 -15.91
CA ASN A 88 -9.24 -2.20 -15.89
C ASN A 88 -9.74 -2.93 -17.15
N THR A 89 -8.98 -2.82 -18.22
CA THR A 89 -9.35 -3.37 -19.55
C THR A 89 -9.28 -4.91 -19.58
N GLY A 90 -8.42 -5.55 -18.78
CA GLY A 90 -8.27 -7.01 -18.74
C GLY A 90 -9.51 -7.71 -18.18
N GLU A 91 -10.17 -7.11 -17.19
CA GLU A 91 -11.38 -7.65 -16.55
C GLU A 91 -12.66 -6.91 -16.98
N ASN A 92 -12.55 -5.90 -17.84
CA ASN A 92 -13.64 -5.00 -18.27
C ASN A 92 -14.38 -4.37 -17.07
N ARG A 93 -13.62 -3.79 -16.12
CA ARG A 93 -14.14 -3.20 -14.89
C ARG A 93 -13.77 -1.73 -14.73
N LEU A 94 -14.57 -1.02 -13.96
CA LEU A 94 -14.21 0.28 -13.41
C LEU A 94 -13.12 0.14 -12.36
N VAL A 95 -12.55 1.26 -11.91
CA VAL A 95 -11.58 1.33 -10.81
C VAL A 95 -12.07 2.39 -9.83
N LEU A 96 -12.61 1.98 -8.68
CA LEU A 96 -13.43 2.84 -7.83
C LEU A 96 -12.93 2.94 -6.37
N HIS A 97 -11.67 2.56 -6.07
CA HIS A 97 -11.17 2.63 -4.70
C HIS A 97 -11.18 4.05 -4.12
N GLN A 98 -10.91 5.09 -4.93
CA GLN A 98 -10.99 6.49 -4.50
C GLN A 98 -12.42 6.90 -4.13
N LEU A 99 -13.44 6.29 -4.75
CA LEU A 99 -14.85 6.60 -4.49
C LEU A 99 -15.32 6.10 -3.11
N THR A 100 -14.59 5.16 -2.49
CA THR A 100 -14.84 4.77 -1.09
C THR A 100 -14.57 5.91 -0.10
N ARG A 101 -13.68 6.84 -0.45
CA ARG A 101 -13.20 7.95 0.39
C ARG A 101 -14.02 9.22 0.20
N GLY A 102 -14.37 9.54 -1.06
CA GLY A 102 -15.09 10.76 -1.41
C GLY A 102 -15.52 10.78 -2.86
N GLN A 103 -16.25 11.82 -3.24
CA GLN A 103 -16.66 12.09 -4.60
C GLN A 103 -15.72 13.15 -5.19
N LEU A 104 -14.94 12.81 -6.23
CA LEU A 104 -14.08 13.75 -6.94
C LEU A 104 -14.76 14.38 -8.17
N GLY A 105 -15.51 13.58 -8.91
CA GLY A 105 -16.17 13.97 -10.15
C GLY A 105 -17.68 13.75 -10.13
N ASN A 106 -18.20 13.31 -11.26
CA ASN A 106 -19.62 13.00 -11.44
C ASN A 106 -20.04 11.78 -10.61
N ALA A 107 -21.35 11.60 -10.42
CA ALA A 107 -21.88 10.35 -9.90
C ALA A 107 -21.51 9.18 -10.81
N VAL A 108 -21.11 8.05 -10.23
CA VAL A 108 -20.70 6.84 -10.96
C VAL A 108 -21.75 5.77 -10.72
N GLU A 109 -22.47 5.42 -11.78
CA GLU A 109 -23.43 4.32 -11.76
C GLU A 109 -22.84 3.09 -12.47
N ALA A 110 -22.98 1.92 -11.87
CA ALA A 110 -22.69 0.65 -12.49
C ALA A 110 -23.75 -0.38 -12.06
N ASP A 111 -24.23 -1.18 -13.01
CA ASP A 111 -25.26 -2.19 -12.79
C ASP A 111 -26.57 -1.61 -12.17
N GLY A 112 -26.89 -0.34 -12.51
CA GLY A 112 -28.06 0.38 -11.99
C GLY A 112 -27.95 0.84 -10.54
N VAL A 113 -26.74 0.87 -9.98
CA VAL A 113 -26.46 1.28 -8.60
C VAL A 113 -25.47 2.44 -8.58
N ASP A 114 -25.80 3.51 -7.86
CA ASP A 114 -24.86 4.56 -7.50
C ASP A 114 -23.78 3.96 -6.58
N LYS A 115 -22.54 3.94 -7.07
CA LYS A 115 -21.43 3.28 -6.36
C LYS A 115 -21.01 4.04 -5.10
N ARG A 116 -21.10 5.38 -5.09
CA ARG A 116 -20.79 6.14 -3.88
C ARG A 116 -21.83 5.87 -2.79
N GLU A 117 -23.11 5.84 -3.13
CA GLU A 117 -24.18 5.49 -2.19
C GLU A 117 -23.98 4.07 -1.64
N PHE A 118 -23.63 3.11 -2.49
CA PHE A 118 -23.31 1.74 -2.07
C PHE A 118 -22.18 1.71 -1.02
N TYR A 119 -21.06 2.40 -1.26
CA TYR A 119 -19.94 2.42 -0.31
C TYR A 119 -20.29 3.08 1.00
N VAL A 120 -20.99 4.22 0.97
CA VAL A 120 -21.47 4.91 2.19
C VAL A 120 -22.40 4.01 2.99
N LYS A 121 -23.30 3.28 2.33
CA LYS A 121 -24.19 2.32 2.98
C LYS A 121 -23.42 1.18 3.65
N GLN A 122 -22.39 0.62 3.00
CA GLN A 122 -21.56 -0.40 3.64
C GLN A 122 -20.78 0.16 4.84
N GLN A 123 -20.21 1.35 4.73
CA GLN A 123 -19.54 2.04 5.85
C GLN A 123 -20.49 2.25 7.03
N ALA A 124 -21.74 2.70 6.78
CA ALA A 124 -22.74 2.88 7.82
C ALA A 124 -23.14 1.54 8.50
N ARG A 125 -23.31 0.47 7.73
CA ARG A 125 -23.60 -0.88 8.26
C ARG A 125 -22.47 -1.40 9.13
N ILE A 126 -21.23 -1.23 8.69
CA ILE A 126 -20.03 -1.62 9.46
C ILE A 126 -19.95 -0.79 10.76
N ALA A 127 -20.18 0.51 10.68
CA ALA A 127 -20.17 1.40 11.84
C ALA A 127 -21.23 1.01 12.87
N GLU A 128 -22.46 0.74 12.42
CA GLU A 128 -23.55 0.28 13.29
C GLU A 128 -23.18 -1.04 13.98
N PHE A 129 -22.66 -2.02 13.23
CA PHE A 129 -22.26 -3.31 13.77
C PHE A 129 -21.12 -3.16 14.78
N ALA A 130 -20.07 -2.42 14.45
CA ALA A 130 -18.93 -2.19 15.36
C ALA A 130 -19.38 -1.50 16.66
N ASN A 131 -20.27 -0.50 16.57
CA ASN A 131 -20.81 0.16 17.75
C ASN A 131 -21.64 -0.81 18.62
N LYS A 132 -22.47 -1.67 18.05
CA LYS A 132 -23.20 -2.71 18.80
C LYS A 132 -22.26 -3.68 19.52
N VAL A 133 -21.18 -4.10 18.88
CA VAL A 133 -20.13 -4.93 19.52
C VAL A 133 -19.47 -4.17 20.67
N HIS A 134 -19.04 -2.93 20.46
CA HIS A 134 -18.38 -2.13 21.50
C HIS A 134 -19.28 -1.82 22.70
N ASN A 135 -20.55 -1.58 22.45
CA ASN A 135 -21.53 -1.29 23.51
C ASN A 135 -22.00 -2.56 24.26
N GLY A 136 -21.72 -3.77 23.73
CA GLY A 136 -22.15 -5.03 24.32
C GLY A 136 -23.60 -5.39 23.98
N GLU A 137 -24.14 -4.86 22.90
CA GLU A 137 -25.42 -5.28 22.32
C GLU A 137 -25.24 -6.58 21.50
N ILE A 138 -24.05 -6.77 20.94
CA ILE A 138 -23.59 -8.01 20.34
C ILE A 138 -22.48 -8.55 21.22
N THR A 139 -22.69 -9.75 21.76
CA THR A 139 -21.81 -10.41 22.74
C THR A 139 -21.52 -11.84 22.31
N ASN A 140 -20.58 -12.48 23.00
CA ASN A 140 -20.38 -13.93 22.92
C ASN A 140 -21.56 -14.71 23.55
N ALA A 141 -21.51 -16.05 23.49
CA ALA A 141 -22.56 -16.91 24.03
C ALA A 141 -22.76 -16.78 25.55
N ALA A 142 -21.77 -16.30 26.29
CA ALA A 142 -21.86 -16.05 27.73
C ALA A 142 -22.41 -14.66 28.09
N GLY A 143 -22.73 -13.81 27.09
CA GLY A 143 -23.16 -12.43 27.30
C GLY A 143 -22.01 -11.46 27.56
N GLU A 144 -20.78 -11.84 27.24
CA GLU A 144 -19.57 -11.05 27.49
C GLU A 144 -19.11 -10.37 26.19
N LYS A 145 -18.38 -9.25 26.34
CA LYS A 145 -17.89 -8.47 25.19
C LYS A 145 -16.74 -9.18 24.48
N PHE A 146 -16.71 -9.05 23.17
CA PHE A 146 -15.53 -9.39 22.38
C PHE A 146 -14.38 -8.39 22.67
N THR A 147 -13.16 -8.91 22.82
CA THR A 147 -11.95 -8.13 23.11
C THR A 147 -10.90 -8.20 22.00
N THR A 148 -11.04 -9.18 21.12
CA THR A 148 -10.11 -9.43 20.03
C THR A 148 -10.88 -9.58 18.72
N VAL A 149 -10.39 -8.96 17.65
CA VAL A 149 -10.83 -9.22 16.28
C VAL A 149 -9.72 -9.96 15.53
N VAL A 150 -10.06 -11.05 14.84
CA VAL A 150 -9.11 -11.83 14.04
C VAL A 150 -9.54 -11.78 12.58
N GLN A 151 -8.77 -11.12 11.72
CA GLN A 151 -9.03 -11.11 10.28
C GLN A 151 -8.40 -12.32 9.61
N ILE A 152 -9.19 -13.05 8.82
CA ILE A 152 -8.78 -14.19 8.01
C ILE A 152 -8.84 -13.77 6.55
N GLY A 153 -7.69 -13.63 5.89
CA GLY A 153 -7.61 -13.19 4.50
C GLY A 153 -6.19 -13.24 4.00
N ILE A 154 -5.97 -13.30 2.68
CA ILE A 154 -4.66 -13.38 2.04
C ILE A 154 -4.47 -12.25 1.01
N GLY A 155 -3.23 -11.87 0.74
CA GLY A 155 -2.90 -10.82 -0.22
C GLY A 155 -3.51 -9.47 0.17
N GLY A 156 -4.32 -8.85 -0.70
CA GLY A 156 -4.98 -7.57 -0.43
C GLY A 156 -5.96 -7.60 0.74
N SER A 157 -6.48 -8.78 1.09
CA SER A 157 -7.34 -8.96 2.25
C SER A 157 -6.57 -9.06 3.58
N ASP A 158 -5.23 -8.97 3.55
CA ASP A 158 -4.35 -8.99 4.71
C ASP A 158 -3.40 -7.79 4.72
N LEU A 159 -2.55 -7.65 3.68
CA LEU A 159 -1.38 -6.76 3.69
C LEU A 159 -1.73 -5.30 4.01
N GLY A 160 -2.73 -4.74 3.33
CA GLY A 160 -3.17 -3.38 3.58
C GLY A 160 -3.81 -3.20 4.95
N PRO A 161 -4.89 -3.92 5.28
CA PRO A 161 -5.56 -3.82 6.59
C PRO A 161 -4.61 -4.06 7.77
N ARG A 162 -3.72 -5.05 7.70
CA ARG A 162 -2.71 -5.31 8.74
C ARG A 162 -1.72 -4.15 8.87
N ALA A 163 -1.21 -3.62 7.75
CA ALA A 163 -0.31 -2.48 7.78
C ALA A 163 -0.97 -1.24 8.40
N MET A 164 -2.23 -0.95 8.08
CA MET A 164 -3.00 0.16 8.64
C MET A 164 -3.29 -0.04 10.13
N TYR A 165 -3.64 -1.25 10.55
CA TYR A 165 -3.83 -1.56 11.98
C TYR A 165 -2.54 -1.32 12.77
N LEU A 166 -1.41 -1.89 12.35
CA LEU A 166 -0.13 -1.73 13.04
C LEU A 166 0.33 -0.27 13.08
N ALA A 167 0.05 0.48 12.00
CA ALA A 167 0.36 1.89 11.94
C ALA A 167 -0.40 2.73 12.98
N LEU A 168 -1.60 2.33 13.37
CA LEU A 168 -2.47 3.09 14.27
C LEU A 168 -2.60 2.51 15.69
N GLU A 169 -2.14 1.30 15.94
CA GLU A 169 -2.35 0.63 17.24
C GLU A 169 -1.82 1.48 18.42
N ASN A 170 -0.62 2.02 18.30
CA ASN A 170 -0.03 2.85 19.34
C ASN A 170 -0.75 4.20 19.50
N TRP A 171 -1.13 4.82 18.37
CA TRP A 171 -1.93 6.04 18.37
C TRP A 171 -3.28 5.81 19.07
N ALA A 172 -3.95 4.70 18.78
CA ALA A 172 -5.23 4.33 19.38
C ALA A 172 -5.11 4.07 20.88
N LYS A 173 -4.04 3.40 21.33
CA LYS A 173 -3.75 3.22 22.76
C LYS A 173 -3.60 4.54 23.49
N LYS A 174 -2.80 5.47 22.93
CA LYS A 174 -2.60 6.83 23.50
C LYS A 174 -3.90 7.61 23.61
N ASN A 175 -4.75 7.54 22.59
CA ASN A 175 -5.98 8.32 22.50
C ASN A 175 -7.20 7.60 23.12
N ASN A 176 -7.02 6.44 23.77
CA ASN A 176 -8.07 5.61 24.35
C ASN A 176 -9.17 5.20 23.34
N THR A 177 -8.81 5.04 22.07
CA THR A 177 -9.70 4.59 21.00
C THR A 177 -9.50 3.13 20.63
N LEU A 178 -8.50 2.43 21.19
CA LEU A 178 -8.35 0.99 20.99
C LEU A 178 -9.50 0.25 21.69
N LYS A 179 -10.43 -0.30 20.90
CA LYS A 179 -11.61 -1.04 21.36
C LYS A 179 -11.34 -2.54 21.44
N MET A 180 -10.73 -3.09 20.39
CA MET A 180 -10.37 -4.51 20.30
C MET A 180 -8.94 -4.65 19.78
N LYS A 181 -8.19 -5.64 20.25
CA LYS A 181 -6.91 -5.99 19.62
C LYS A 181 -7.17 -6.73 18.31
N ALA A 182 -6.43 -6.39 17.25
CA ALA A 182 -6.52 -7.16 16.02
C ALA A 182 -5.37 -8.17 15.88
N GLN A 183 -5.71 -9.34 15.33
CA GLN A 183 -4.79 -10.39 14.89
C GLN A 183 -5.14 -10.79 13.45
N PHE A 184 -4.21 -11.43 12.76
CA PHE A 184 -4.36 -11.73 11.35
C PHE A 184 -3.88 -13.15 11.05
N ILE A 185 -4.72 -13.94 10.38
CA ILE A 185 -4.39 -15.25 9.82
C ILE A 185 -4.40 -15.11 8.30
N SER A 186 -3.25 -15.26 7.65
CA SER A 186 -3.12 -14.98 6.22
C SER A 186 -2.44 -16.07 5.40
N ASN A 187 -1.64 -16.91 6.04
CA ASN A 187 -0.93 -17.99 5.35
C ASN A 187 -1.71 -19.31 5.47
N VAL A 188 -1.62 -20.15 4.46
CA VAL A 188 -2.12 -21.53 4.53
C VAL A 188 -1.21 -22.46 5.36
N ASP A 189 -0.05 -21.94 5.77
CA ASP A 189 0.82 -22.61 6.74
C ASP A 189 0.03 -22.86 8.04
N PRO A 190 -0.11 -24.12 8.48
CA PRO A 190 -0.86 -24.46 9.70
C PRO A 190 -0.30 -23.77 10.94
N ASP A 191 0.98 -23.43 10.96
CA ASP A 191 1.62 -22.76 12.10
C ASP A 191 1.16 -21.30 12.23
N ASP A 192 0.78 -20.62 11.13
CA ASP A 192 0.22 -19.25 11.18
C ASP A 192 -1.13 -19.23 11.93
N ALA A 193 -2.06 -20.08 11.52
CA ALA A 193 -3.36 -20.20 12.19
C ALA A 193 -3.20 -20.68 13.65
N ALA A 194 -2.36 -21.68 13.90
CA ALA A 194 -2.12 -22.22 15.22
C ALA A 194 -1.51 -21.18 16.17
N ALA A 195 -0.53 -20.39 15.71
CA ALA A 195 0.10 -19.34 16.53
C ALA A 195 -0.92 -18.29 16.98
N VAL A 196 -1.79 -17.83 16.08
CA VAL A 196 -2.84 -16.85 16.40
C VAL A 196 -3.87 -17.46 17.36
N LEU A 197 -4.40 -18.64 17.06
CA LEU A 197 -5.43 -19.29 17.87
C LEU A 197 -4.94 -19.65 19.29
N ASN A 198 -3.65 -19.95 19.44
CA ASN A 198 -3.05 -20.18 20.76
C ASN A 198 -2.80 -18.88 21.55
N ALA A 199 -2.69 -17.74 20.87
CA ALA A 199 -2.42 -16.45 21.50
C ALA A 199 -3.69 -15.67 21.87
N VAL A 200 -4.87 -16.06 21.36
CA VAL A 200 -6.13 -15.38 21.60
C VAL A 200 -7.06 -16.23 22.48
N ASP A 201 -7.88 -15.56 23.29
CA ASP A 201 -9.03 -16.21 23.91
C ASP A 201 -10.16 -16.30 22.87
N VAL A 202 -10.35 -17.51 22.32
CA VAL A 202 -11.33 -17.74 21.23
C VAL A 202 -12.77 -17.44 21.67
N ALA A 203 -13.09 -17.52 22.98
CA ALA A 203 -14.41 -17.19 23.49
C ALA A 203 -14.69 -15.68 23.43
N HIS A 204 -13.66 -14.84 23.46
CA HIS A 204 -13.75 -13.40 23.37
C HIS A 204 -13.22 -12.85 22.02
N ALA A 205 -13.05 -13.72 21.02
CA ALA A 205 -12.61 -13.35 19.70
C ALA A 205 -13.77 -13.32 18.69
N LEU A 206 -13.80 -12.26 17.87
CA LEU A 206 -14.66 -12.12 16.72
C LEU A 206 -13.80 -12.30 15.45
N PHE A 207 -14.16 -13.25 14.61
CA PHE A 207 -13.41 -13.59 13.39
C PHE A 207 -14.05 -12.95 12.16
N VAL A 208 -13.23 -12.30 11.34
CA VAL A 208 -13.63 -11.62 10.10
C VAL A 208 -13.08 -12.39 8.92
N LEU A 209 -13.91 -13.18 8.25
CA LEU A 209 -13.53 -13.89 7.03
C LEU A 209 -13.61 -12.93 5.84
N VAL A 210 -12.48 -12.71 5.15
CA VAL A 210 -12.40 -11.80 4.01
C VAL A 210 -12.06 -12.57 2.75
N SER A 211 -13.05 -12.76 1.88
CA SER A 211 -12.88 -13.41 0.58
C SER A 211 -13.89 -12.87 -0.43
N LYS A 212 -13.40 -12.19 -1.49
CA LYS A 212 -14.28 -11.62 -2.53
C LYS A 212 -15.14 -12.70 -3.20
N SER A 213 -14.54 -13.77 -3.66
CA SER A 213 -15.24 -14.88 -4.34
C SER A 213 -15.92 -15.86 -3.38
N GLY A 214 -15.50 -15.90 -2.12
CA GLY A 214 -15.90 -16.94 -1.17
C GLY A 214 -15.36 -18.34 -1.50
N THR A 215 -14.35 -18.44 -2.39
CA THR A 215 -13.81 -19.72 -2.88
C THR A 215 -12.29 -19.80 -2.82
N THR A 216 -11.62 -18.82 -2.20
CA THR A 216 -10.16 -18.81 -2.06
C THR A 216 -9.73 -19.94 -1.12
N LEU A 217 -8.97 -20.89 -1.65
CA LEU A 217 -8.60 -22.13 -0.95
C LEU A 217 -7.92 -21.86 0.39
N GLU A 218 -6.92 -21.00 0.40
CA GLU A 218 -6.15 -20.62 1.60
C GLU A 218 -7.05 -20.02 2.68
N THR A 219 -7.98 -19.14 2.27
CA THR A 219 -8.91 -18.46 3.20
C THR A 219 -9.91 -19.47 3.80
N LEU A 220 -10.47 -20.38 2.99
CA LEU A 220 -11.40 -21.41 3.46
C LEU A 220 -10.69 -22.47 4.34
N THR A 221 -9.43 -22.77 4.06
CA THR A 221 -8.61 -23.64 4.92
C THR A 221 -8.43 -23.00 6.31
N ASN A 222 -8.06 -21.74 6.35
CA ASN A 222 -7.89 -20.99 7.61
C ASN A 222 -9.22 -20.82 8.36
N GLU A 223 -10.31 -20.61 7.65
CA GLU A 223 -11.67 -20.65 8.25
C GLU A 223 -11.95 -21.97 8.95
N SER A 224 -11.58 -23.09 8.32
CA SER A 224 -11.76 -24.42 8.88
C SER A 224 -10.97 -24.62 10.19
N PHE A 225 -9.73 -24.10 10.27
CA PHE A 225 -8.97 -24.07 11.52
C PHE A 225 -9.71 -23.32 12.63
N VAL A 226 -10.27 -22.16 12.32
CA VAL A 226 -11.02 -21.34 13.28
C VAL A 226 -12.30 -22.03 13.71
N LYS A 227 -13.08 -22.58 12.78
CA LYS A 227 -14.31 -23.34 13.10
C LYS A 227 -14.01 -24.54 14.00
N GLU A 228 -12.92 -25.27 13.75
CA GLU A 228 -12.52 -26.39 14.59
C GLU A 228 -12.07 -25.96 16.01
N ALA A 229 -11.35 -24.82 16.12
CA ALA A 229 -10.97 -24.24 17.41
C ALA A 229 -12.18 -23.82 18.23
N LEU A 230 -13.15 -23.13 17.62
CA LEU A 230 -14.41 -22.74 18.27
C LEU A 230 -15.21 -23.99 18.71
N LYS A 231 -15.32 -25.00 17.85
CA LYS A 231 -15.98 -26.27 18.18
C LYS A 231 -15.33 -26.97 19.38
N LYS A 232 -13.99 -27.04 19.43
CA LYS A 232 -13.24 -27.61 20.58
C LYS A 232 -13.51 -26.84 21.87
N ALA A 233 -13.73 -25.53 21.78
CA ALA A 233 -14.12 -24.68 22.91
C ALA A 233 -15.62 -24.79 23.26
N GLY A 234 -16.42 -25.58 22.53
CA GLY A 234 -17.86 -25.70 22.73
C GLY A 234 -18.67 -24.48 22.25
N LEU A 235 -18.09 -23.68 21.32
CA LEU A 235 -18.67 -22.44 20.83
C LEU A 235 -19.31 -22.63 19.43
N ASP A 236 -20.38 -21.89 19.18
CA ASP A 236 -21.05 -21.83 17.88
C ASP A 236 -20.36 -20.80 16.97
N ALA A 237 -19.73 -21.26 15.89
CA ALA A 237 -19.01 -20.41 14.95
C ALA A 237 -19.89 -19.29 14.36
N SER A 238 -21.19 -19.55 14.12
CA SER A 238 -22.13 -18.54 13.59
C SER A 238 -22.33 -17.32 14.53
N LYS A 239 -21.92 -17.42 15.80
CA LYS A 239 -21.96 -16.35 16.80
C LYS A 239 -20.63 -15.63 16.98
N HIS A 240 -19.57 -16.12 16.34
CA HIS A 240 -18.21 -15.62 16.45
C HIS A 240 -17.59 -15.18 15.12
N MET A 241 -18.32 -15.34 14.01
CA MET A 241 -17.78 -15.05 12.67
C MET A 241 -18.64 -14.04 11.92
N ILE A 242 -17.99 -13.15 11.17
CA ILE A 242 -18.60 -12.28 10.16
C ILE A 242 -17.89 -12.47 8.83
N ALA A 243 -18.58 -12.18 7.73
CA ALA A 243 -18.00 -12.24 6.38
C ALA A 243 -17.85 -10.85 5.76
N VAL A 244 -16.73 -10.62 5.07
CA VAL A 244 -16.55 -9.49 4.14
C VAL A 244 -16.33 -10.10 2.75
N THR A 245 -17.30 -9.94 1.86
CA THR A 245 -17.38 -10.70 0.61
C THR A 245 -18.14 -9.94 -0.48
N SER A 246 -18.20 -10.46 -1.72
CA SER A 246 -19.09 -9.92 -2.76
C SER A 246 -20.55 -10.29 -2.47
N GLU A 247 -21.52 -9.44 -2.88
CA GLU A 247 -22.96 -9.72 -2.73
C GLU A 247 -23.42 -11.00 -3.43
N ILE A 248 -22.70 -11.41 -4.48
CA ILE A 248 -22.98 -12.64 -5.24
C ILE A 248 -22.24 -13.88 -4.73
N SER A 249 -21.36 -13.70 -3.74
CA SER A 249 -20.60 -14.81 -3.14
C SER A 249 -21.50 -15.76 -2.35
N PRO A 250 -21.18 -17.07 -2.30
CA PRO A 250 -21.88 -18.00 -1.41
C PRO A 250 -21.89 -17.57 0.07
N LEU A 251 -20.85 -16.86 0.52
CA LEU A 251 -20.75 -16.38 1.90
C LEU A 251 -21.77 -15.29 2.25
N ALA A 252 -22.26 -14.54 1.25
CA ALA A 252 -23.17 -13.41 1.46
C ALA A 252 -24.52 -13.79 2.05
N LYS A 253 -24.95 -15.03 1.85
CA LYS A 253 -26.27 -15.55 2.25
C LYS A 253 -26.15 -16.75 3.21
N SER A 254 -24.96 -17.05 3.72
CA SER A 254 -24.74 -18.16 4.62
C SER A 254 -25.18 -17.81 6.05
N ASP A 255 -25.91 -18.70 6.68
CA ASP A 255 -26.27 -18.61 8.10
C ASP A 255 -25.09 -18.91 9.05
N ASP A 256 -23.92 -19.25 8.49
CA ASP A 256 -22.68 -19.51 9.24
C ASP A 256 -22.04 -18.23 9.82
N TYR A 257 -22.57 -17.04 9.49
CA TYR A 257 -22.01 -15.76 9.88
C TYR A 257 -23.03 -14.88 10.59
N LEU A 258 -22.59 -14.23 11.65
CA LEU A 258 -23.36 -13.26 12.42
C LEU A 258 -23.79 -12.03 11.58
N ALA A 259 -22.95 -11.63 10.64
CA ALA A 259 -23.22 -10.57 9.68
C ALA A 259 -22.36 -10.73 8.41
N ALA A 260 -22.82 -10.14 7.30
CA ALA A 260 -22.05 -10.03 6.07
C ALA A 260 -21.99 -8.57 5.61
N PHE A 261 -20.78 -8.11 5.22
CA PHE A 261 -20.52 -6.79 4.64
C PHE A 261 -19.97 -6.98 3.23
N PHE A 262 -20.29 -6.04 2.35
CA PHE A 262 -20.06 -6.25 0.94
C PHE A 262 -18.95 -5.38 0.38
N MET A 263 -18.04 -6.02 -0.35
CA MET A 263 -17.04 -5.39 -1.20
C MET A 263 -17.50 -5.38 -2.65
N ASP A 264 -17.00 -4.40 -3.42
CA ASP A 264 -17.32 -4.25 -4.83
C ASP A 264 -16.24 -4.88 -5.72
N ASP A 265 -16.66 -5.45 -6.83
CA ASP A 265 -15.78 -6.01 -7.84
C ASP A 265 -14.92 -4.96 -8.57
N ASN A 266 -15.36 -3.71 -8.56
CA ASN A 266 -14.63 -2.56 -9.10
C ASN A 266 -13.49 -2.04 -8.18
N ILE A 267 -13.20 -2.76 -7.08
CA ILE A 267 -12.07 -2.47 -6.20
C ILE A 267 -11.12 -3.66 -6.18
N GLY A 268 -9.89 -3.46 -6.65
CA GLY A 268 -8.83 -4.47 -6.57
C GLY A 268 -8.40 -4.74 -5.13
N GLY A 269 -7.96 -5.98 -4.84
CA GLY A 269 -7.57 -6.38 -3.47
C GLY A 269 -6.51 -5.49 -2.83
N ARG A 270 -5.45 -5.15 -3.55
CA ARG A 270 -4.36 -4.28 -3.07
C ARG A 270 -4.75 -2.82 -2.86
N PHE A 271 -5.91 -2.39 -3.41
CA PHE A 271 -6.50 -1.06 -3.22
C PHE A 271 -7.68 -1.07 -2.24
N SER A 272 -7.88 -2.15 -1.47
CA SER A 272 -9.11 -2.37 -0.70
C SER A 272 -9.05 -1.88 0.75
N SER A 273 -7.94 -1.30 1.22
CA SER A 273 -7.80 -0.84 2.61
C SER A 273 -8.83 0.19 3.03
N THR A 274 -9.36 1.00 2.08
CA THR A 274 -10.40 2.00 2.31
C THR A 274 -11.83 1.50 2.04
N SER A 275 -11.98 0.24 1.63
CA SER A 275 -13.27 -0.43 1.41
C SER A 275 -13.78 -1.14 2.67
N ALA A 276 -14.82 -1.96 2.52
CA ALA A 276 -15.32 -2.83 3.59
C ALA A 276 -14.24 -3.78 4.15
N VAL A 277 -13.20 -4.10 3.36
CA VAL A 277 -12.10 -4.99 3.75
C VAL A 277 -11.28 -4.42 4.92
N GLY A 278 -10.78 -3.19 4.79
CA GLY A 278 -10.14 -2.49 5.91
C GLY A 278 -11.14 -1.93 6.91
N GLY A 279 -12.31 -1.48 6.41
CA GLY A 279 -13.36 -0.87 7.22
C GLY A 279 -13.86 -1.76 8.34
N ALA A 280 -14.06 -3.05 8.11
CA ALA A 280 -14.54 -3.99 9.13
C ALA A 280 -13.54 -4.13 10.28
N VAL A 281 -12.29 -4.51 9.99
CA VAL A 281 -11.28 -4.74 11.05
C VAL A 281 -10.87 -3.44 11.74
N LEU A 282 -10.70 -2.33 11.01
CA LEU A 282 -10.27 -1.06 11.60
C LEU A 282 -11.37 -0.42 12.46
N SER A 283 -12.65 -0.52 12.03
CA SER A 283 -13.77 -0.05 12.85
C SER A 283 -13.98 -0.87 14.10
N LEU A 284 -13.82 -2.20 14.03
CA LEU A 284 -13.86 -3.06 15.22
C LEU A 284 -12.69 -2.79 16.17
N ALA A 285 -11.48 -2.60 15.62
CA ALA A 285 -10.30 -2.37 16.43
C ALA A 285 -10.28 -0.98 17.08
N PHE A 286 -10.63 0.08 16.37
CA PHE A 286 -10.38 1.47 16.79
C PHE A 286 -11.66 2.31 16.96
N GLY A 287 -12.78 1.83 16.46
CA GLY A 287 -14.04 2.58 16.33
C GLY A 287 -14.24 3.18 14.93
N PRO A 288 -15.51 3.32 14.50
CA PRO A 288 -15.85 3.84 13.17
C PRO A 288 -15.32 5.25 12.89
N ASP A 289 -15.25 6.11 13.91
CA ASP A 289 -14.76 7.49 13.76
C ASP A 289 -13.28 7.55 13.37
N VAL A 290 -12.47 6.59 13.83
CA VAL A 290 -11.05 6.48 13.46
C VAL A 290 -10.93 6.06 12.00
N PHE A 291 -11.75 5.11 11.55
CA PHE A 291 -11.80 4.72 10.15
C PHE A 291 -12.29 5.88 9.26
N ALA A 292 -13.28 6.64 9.69
CA ALA A 292 -13.75 7.83 8.97
C ALA A 292 -12.63 8.87 8.80
N GLN A 293 -11.84 9.15 9.85
CA GLN A 293 -10.67 10.04 9.77
C GLN A 293 -9.61 9.51 8.77
N PHE A 294 -9.40 8.20 8.72
CA PHE A 294 -8.49 7.59 7.75
C PHE A 294 -8.98 7.83 6.31
N LEU A 295 -10.29 7.69 6.05
CA LEU A 295 -10.90 7.99 4.75
C LEU A 295 -10.81 9.48 4.39
N GLU A 296 -11.03 10.38 5.37
CA GLU A 296 -10.91 11.83 5.16
C GLU A 296 -9.51 12.24 4.70
N GLY A 297 -8.46 11.69 5.34
CA GLY A 297 -7.08 11.94 4.94
C GLY A 297 -6.78 11.45 3.52
N ALA A 298 -7.23 10.26 3.18
CA ALA A 298 -7.08 9.72 1.83
C ALA A 298 -7.84 10.54 0.78
N ALA A 299 -9.05 11.00 1.10
CA ALA A 299 -9.83 11.88 0.22
C ALA A 299 -9.17 13.26 0.02
N ALA A 300 -8.47 13.76 1.04
CA ALA A 300 -7.75 15.03 0.93
C ALA A 300 -6.57 14.93 -0.05
N GLU A 301 -5.85 13.82 -0.04
CA GLU A 301 -4.75 13.55 -0.96
C GLU A 301 -5.27 13.28 -2.39
N ASP A 302 -6.36 12.50 -2.55
CA ASP A 302 -6.97 12.30 -3.87
C ASP A 302 -7.34 13.61 -4.58
N LYS A 303 -7.72 14.65 -3.83
CA LYS A 303 -7.99 15.99 -4.40
C LYS A 303 -6.74 16.67 -4.95
N LEU A 304 -5.56 16.45 -4.33
CA LEU A 304 -4.30 16.96 -4.85
C LEU A 304 -3.93 16.23 -6.14
N SER A 305 -4.15 14.91 -6.21
CA SER A 305 -3.93 14.11 -7.43
C SER A 305 -4.79 14.57 -8.61
N ALA A 306 -5.92 15.22 -8.37
CA ALA A 306 -6.76 15.81 -9.43
C ALA A 306 -6.23 17.17 -9.97
N ASN A 307 -5.18 17.74 -9.35
CA ASN A 307 -4.56 18.98 -9.83
C ASN A 307 -3.78 18.70 -11.13
N LYS A 308 -4.09 19.47 -12.19
CA LYS A 308 -3.44 19.34 -13.50
C LYS A 308 -2.03 19.92 -13.55
N ASN A 309 -1.67 20.79 -12.58
CA ASN A 309 -0.32 21.32 -12.46
C ASN A 309 0.60 20.29 -11.81
N VAL A 310 1.49 19.70 -12.59
CA VAL A 310 2.46 18.68 -12.12
C VAL A 310 3.24 19.13 -10.90
N MET A 311 3.63 20.41 -10.83
CA MET A 311 4.43 20.95 -9.70
C MET A 311 3.62 21.17 -8.43
N GLU A 312 2.31 20.99 -8.47
CA GLU A 312 1.38 21.08 -7.33
C GLU A 312 0.67 19.74 -7.09
N ASN A 313 1.06 18.69 -7.82
CA ASN A 313 0.53 17.33 -7.73
C ASN A 313 1.66 16.38 -7.30
N PRO A 314 1.82 16.16 -5.99
CA PRO A 314 2.95 15.39 -5.46
C PRO A 314 2.98 13.95 -5.95
N GLU A 315 1.84 13.31 -6.17
CA GLU A 315 1.73 11.93 -6.65
C GLU A 315 2.16 11.80 -8.10
N MET A 316 1.68 12.70 -8.96
CA MET A 316 2.06 12.74 -10.38
C MET A 316 3.54 13.05 -10.53
N LEU A 317 4.06 13.99 -9.74
CA LEU A 317 5.48 14.35 -9.74
C LEU A 317 6.37 13.18 -9.28
N ASP A 318 6.00 12.50 -8.19
CA ASP A 318 6.73 11.33 -7.69
C ASP A 318 6.67 10.16 -8.71
N ALA A 319 5.53 9.97 -9.38
CA ALA A 319 5.38 8.98 -10.45
C ALA A 319 6.30 9.27 -11.64
N LEU A 320 6.34 10.52 -12.11
CA LEU A 320 7.18 10.96 -13.21
C LEU A 320 8.67 10.79 -12.90
N ILE A 321 9.09 11.19 -11.70
CA ILE A 321 10.48 10.98 -11.23
C ILE A 321 10.80 9.48 -11.18
N GLY A 322 9.88 8.64 -10.70
CA GLY A 322 10.07 7.19 -10.66
C GLY A 322 10.21 6.57 -12.06
N VAL A 323 9.43 7.02 -13.04
CA VAL A 323 9.58 6.59 -14.44
C VAL A 323 10.90 7.07 -15.04
N TYR A 324 11.32 8.30 -14.75
CA TYR A 324 12.64 8.80 -15.15
C TYR A 324 13.77 7.94 -14.57
N GLU A 325 13.71 7.63 -13.27
CA GLU A 325 14.69 6.76 -12.60
C GLU A 325 14.71 5.35 -13.21
N ARG A 326 13.55 4.78 -13.51
CA ARG A 326 13.40 3.43 -14.06
C ARG A 326 13.82 3.33 -15.52
N ASN A 327 13.37 4.25 -16.36
CA ASN A 327 13.44 4.12 -17.82
C ASN A 327 14.57 4.93 -18.46
N VAL A 328 15.01 6.03 -17.84
CA VAL A 328 16.11 6.86 -18.37
C VAL A 328 17.40 6.61 -17.62
N LEU A 329 17.35 6.54 -16.27
CA LEU A 329 18.54 6.28 -15.46
C LEU A 329 18.85 4.79 -15.30
N GLY A 330 17.85 3.91 -15.55
CA GLY A 330 18.01 2.45 -15.59
C GLY A 330 18.04 1.79 -14.21
N TYR A 331 17.45 2.39 -13.18
CA TYR A 331 17.45 1.83 -11.83
C TYR A 331 16.37 0.73 -11.66
N PRO A 332 16.78 -0.49 -11.23
CA PRO A 332 15.87 -1.65 -11.27
C PRO A 332 14.90 -1.75 -10.09
N GLY A 333 15.15 -1.05 -9.00
CA GLY A 333 14.36 -1.14 -7.78
C GLY A 333 14.20 0.18 -7.06
N THR A 334 13.36 0.20 -6.03
CA THR A 334 13.19 1.33 -5.11
C THR A 334 13.08 0.81 -3.68
N ALA A 335 13.84 1.38 -2.76
CA ALA A 335 13.72 1.07 -1.33
C ALA A 335 12.82 2.09 -0.63
N VAL A 336 11.75 1.63 0.02
CA VAL A 336 10.84 2.44 0.83
C VAL A 336 11.21 2.28 2.30
N LEU A 337 11.65 3.37 2.92
CA LEU A 337 12.34 3.37 4.21
C LEU A 337 11.60 4.28 5.22
N PRO A 338 10.54 3.77 5.89
CA PRO A 338 9.84 4.55 6.90
C PRO A 338 10.67 4.67 8.18
N TYR A 339 10.98 5.88 8.61
CA TYR A 339 11.59 6.16 9.92
C TYR A 339 10.49 6.26 10.98
N SER A 340 9.76 5.15 11.08
CA SER A 340 8.67 4.93 12.03
C SER A 340 8.41 3.45 12.18
N GLN A 341 8.57 2.90 13.39
CA GLN A 341 8.30 1.48 13.66
C GLN A 341 6.83 1.11 13.42
N ALA A 342 5.91 2.06 13.62
CA ALA A 342 4.50 1.87 13.34
C ALA A 342 4.22 1.53 11.85
N LEU A 343 5.07 1.97 10.94
CA LEU A 343 4.98 1.66 9.51
C LEU A 343 5.76 0.41 9.09
N SER A 344 6.11 -0.48 10.01
CA SER A 344 6.95 -1.67 9.72
C SER A 344 6.38 -2.59 8.63
N ARG A 345 5.06 -2.69 8.49
CA ARG A 345 4.41 -3.51 7.45
C ARG A 345 4.00 -2.71 6.20
N PHE A 346 4.21 -1.39 6.22
CA PHE A 346 3.86 -0.54 5.08
C PHE A 346 4.69 -0.87 3.82
N PRO A 347 6.02 -1.09 3.87
CA PRO A 347 6.78 -1.54 2.71
C PRO A 347 6.26 -2.86 2.11
N ALA A 348 5.83 -3.82 2.94
CA ALA A 348 5.27 -5.08 2.45
C ALA A 348 3.91 -4.89 1.75
N HIS A 349 3.09 -3.95 2.21
CA HIS A 349 1.88 -3.56 1.48
C HIS A 349 2.24 -2.92 0.13
N LEU A 350 3.25 -2.04 0.09
CA LEU A 350 3.69 -1.39 -1.15
C LEU A 350 4.34 -2.38 -2.15
N GLN A 351 4.94 -3.48 -1.68
CA GLN A 351 5.38 -4.56 -2.56
C GLN A 351 4.23 -5.09 -3.41
N GLN A 352 3.10 -5.42 -2.78
CA GLN A 352 1.92 -5.85 -3.52
C GLN A 352 1.36 -4.71 -4.36
N LEU A 353 1.21 -3.53 -3.77
CA LEU A 353 0.60 -2.38 -4.43
C LEU A 353 1.31 -2.01 -5.74
N ASP A 354 2.64 -1.97 -5.76
CA ASP A 354 3.43 -1.58 -6.94
C ASP A 354 3.74 -2.77 -7.86
N MET A 355 4.35 -3.85 -7.34
CA MET A 355 4.85 -4.93 -8.18
C MET A 355 3.72 -5.74 -8.83
N GLU A 356 2.59 -5.92 -8.16
CA GLU A 356 1.42 -6.59 -8.75
C GLU A 356 0.69 -5.66 -9.74
N SER A 357 0.68 -4.33 -9.49
CA SER A 357 0.08 -3.36 -10.40
C SER A 357 0.89 -3.19 -11.68
N ASN A 358 2.18 -2.90 -11.56
CA ASN A 358 3.02 -2.41 -12.64
C ASN A 358 4.09 -3.41 -13.13
N GLY A 359 4.23 -4.55 -12.47
CA GLY A 359 5.12 -5.63 -12.92
C GLY A 359 4.55 -6.38 -14.12
N LYS A 360 4.43 -5.72 -15.26
CA LYS A 360 3.78 -6.23 -16.48
C LYS A 360 4.75 -6.20 -17.66
N SER A 361 4.65 -7.20 -18.54
CA SER A 361 5.41 -7.27 -19.79
C SER A 361 4.58 -6.95 -21.04
N VAL A 362 3.31 -6.61 -20.84
CA VAL A 362 2.37 -6.23 -21.90
C VAL A 362 1.66 -4.93 -21.54
N ASN A 363 1.28 -4.17 -22.56
CA ASN A 363 0.47 -2.98 -22.37
C ASN A 363 -1.01 -3.36 -22.05
N ARG A 364 -1.83 -2.35 -21.77
CA ARG A 364 -3.26 -2.53 -21.47
C ARG A 364 -4.10 -3.16 -22.58
N PHE A 365 -3.54 -3.29 -23.80
CA PHE A 365 -4.16 -3.92 -24.95
C PHE A 365 -3.66 -5.35 -25.19
N GLY A 366 -2.76 -5.86 -24.32
CA GLY A 366 -2.18 -7.19 -24.41
C GLY A 366 -0.97 -7.31 -25.35
N GLU A 367 -0.43 -6.19 -25.82
CA GLU A 367 0.75 -6.16 -26.69
C GLU A 367 2.05 -6.07 -25.87
N PRO A 368 3.12 -6.80 -26.23
CA PRO A 368 4.41 -6.70 -25.56
C PRO A 368 4.96 -5.26 -25.53
N VAL A 369 5.66 -4.91 -24.45
CA VAL A 369 6.38 -3.64 -24.33
C VAL A 369 7.89 -3.89 -24.31
N ASP A 370 8.67 -3.03 -24.98
CA ASP A 370 10.12 -3.14 -25.11
C ASP A 370 10.89 -2.24 -24.11
N TYR A 371 10.21 -1.82 -23.02
CA TYR A 371 10.80 -1.03 -21.96
C TYR A 371 10.51 -1.63 -20.58
N PRO A 372 11.39 -1.38 -19.58
CA PRO A 372 11.14 -1.83 -18.21
C PRO A 372 9.90 -1.15 -17.63
N THR A 373 9.08 -1.91 -16.93
CA THR A 373 7.93 -1.43 -16.16
C THR A 373 8.23 -1.48 -14.66
N GLY A 374 7.28 -1.65 -13.78
CA GLY A 374 7.37 -1.59 -12.33
C GLY A 374 8.72 -1.98 -11.72
N PRO A 375 9.23 -1.20 -10.74
CA PRO A 375 10.47 -1.49 -10.04
C PRO A 375 10.29 -2.65 -9.04
N VAL A 376 11.41 -3.25 -8.60
CA VAL A 376 11.41 -4.12 -7.41
C VAL A 376 11.29 -3.24 -6.17
N ILE A 377 10.27 -3.46 -5.37
CA ILE A 377 10.03 -2.73 -4.11
C ILE A 377 10.49 -3.57 -2.93
N PHE A 378 11.28 -2.98 -2.03
CA PHE A 378 11.62 -3.55 -0.73
C PHE A 378 11.80 -2.43 0.30
N GLY A 379 11.86 -2.78 1.57
CA GLY A 379 12.14 -1.79 2.60
C GLY A 379 11.96 -2.33 4.01
N GLU A 380 12.50 -1.59 4.95
CA GLU A 380 12.43 -1.81 6.38
C GLU A 380 12.40 -0.47 7.11
N PRO A 381 11.88 -0.40 8.33
CA PRO A 381 11.97 0.81 9.13
C PRO A 381 13.42 1.25 9.37
N GLY A 382 13.68 2.54 9.27
CA GLY A 382 14.86 3.13 9.91
C GLY A 382 14.65 3.21 11.44
N THR A 383 15.68 2.96 12.24
CA THR A 383 17.09 2.76 11.88
C THR A 383 17.47 1.29 11.59
N ASN A 384 16.54 0.35 11.72
CA ASN A 384 16.82 -1.09 11.55
C ASN A 384 17.44 -1.40 10.18
N GLY A 385 16.89 -0.84 9.11
CA GLY A 385 17.41 -1.01 7.75
C GLY A 385 18.89 -0.63 7.60
N GLN A 386 19.37 0.38 8.38
CA GLN A 386 20.78 0.78 8.38
C GLN A 386 21.73 -0.35 8.82
N HIS A 387 21.22 -1.23 9.68
CA HIS A 387 21.98 -2.36 10.21
C HIS A 387 21.71 -3.66 9.45
N SER A 388 21.04 -3.57 8.30
CA SER A 388 20.67 -4.71 7.45
C SER A 388 21.29 -4.59 6.05
N PHE A 389 20.75 -3.72 5.21
CA PHE A 389 21.10 -3.66 3.78
C PHE A 389 21.69 -2.31 3.31
N TYR A 390 21.90 -1.32 4.17
CA TYR A 390 22.47 -0.02 3.75
C TYR A 390 23.90 -0.14 3.23
N GLN A 391 24.63 -1.18 3.57
CA GLN A 391 25.93 -1.47 2.98
C GLN A 391 25.82 -1.54 1.44
N LEU A 392 24.84 -2.27 0.92
CA LEU A 392 24.58 -2.34 -0.52
C LEU A 392 24.12 -0.99 -1.07
N LEU A 393 23.23 -0.30 -0.38
CA LEU A 393 22.68 0.97 -0.84
C LEU A 393 23.78 2.06 -0.97
N HIS A 394 24.76 2.09 -0.04
CA HIS A 394 25.86 3.06 -0.08
C HIS A 394 26.99 2.67 -1.05
N GLN A 395 27.42 1.41 -1.03
CA GLN A 395 28.66 0.96 -1.67
C GLN A 395 28.46 -0.17 -2.68
N GLY A 396 27.22 -0.61 -2.90
CA GLY A 396 26.91 -1.61 -3.91
C GLY A 396 27.07 -1.07 -5.34
N THR A 397 27.18 -1.98 -6.31
CA THR A 397 27.33 -1.65 -7.72
C THR A 397 26.03 -1.15 -8.36
N ASP A 398 24.89 -1.62 -7.85
CA ASP A 398 23.57 -1.16 -8.29
C ASP A 398 23.16 0.12 -7.54
N ILE A 399 22.59 1.07 -8.28
CA ILE A 399 21.97 2.25 -7.68
C ILE A 399 20.50 1.94 -7.45
N VAL A 400 20.05 2.08 -6.20
CA VAL A 400 18.68 1.90 -5.78
C VAL A 400 18.15 3.24 -5.28
N PRO A 401 17.19 3.88 -5.95
CA PRO A 401 16.48 5.04 -5.44
C PRO A 401 15.83 4.76 -4.08
N LEU A 402 15.87 5.76 -3.20
CA LEU A 402 15.33 5.65 -1.85
C LEU A 402 14.12 6.57 -1.70
N GLN A 403 13.10 6.08 -1.00
CA GLN A 403 11.96 6.89 -0.59
C GLN A 403 11.79 6.78 0.93
N PHE A 404 12.19 7.84 1.62
CA PHE A 404 12.04 7.95 3.06
C PHE A 404 10.63 8.43 3.42
N VAL A 405 10.12 7.97 4.57
CA VAL A 405 8.94 8.53 5.23
C VAL A 405 9.34 8.87 6.66
N GLY A 406 9.15 10.11 7.09
CA GLY A 406 9.58 10.58 8.40
C GLY A 406 8.53 11.45 9.10
N PHE A 407 8.65 11.53 10.42
CA PHE A 407 7.78 12.35 11.25
C PHE A 407 8.60 13.20 12.23
N ARG A 408 8.17 14.46 12.41
CA ARG A 408 8.84 15.38 13.36
C ARG A 408 8.62 14.96 14.80
N ASN A 409 7.46 14.37 15.10
CA ASN A 409 7.04 13.99 16.43
C ASN A 409 6.68 12.50 16.52
N SER A 410 6.99 11.88 17.65
CA SER A 410 6.57 10.48 17.91
C SER A 410 5.06 10.40 18.06
N GLN A 411 4.51 9.24 17.71
CA GLN A 411 3.07 8.98 17.75
C GLN A 411 2.53 8.96 19.19
N ILE A 412 3.28 8.36 20.12
CA ILE A 412 2.88 8.24 21.52
C ILE A 412 3.22 9.51 22.31
N GLY A 413 4.32 10.19 21.97
CA GLY A 413 4.83 11.36 22.71
C GLY A 413 5.64 11.03 23.96
N THR A 414 5.78 9.74 24.30
CA THR A 414 6.70 9.29 25.36
C THR A 414 8.11 9.24 24.76
N ASP A 415 9.04 9.97 25.35
CA ASP A 415 10.42 10.02 24.90
C ASP A 415 11.36 10.22 26.11
N ILE A 416 12.63 9.93 25.93
CA ILE A 416 13.67 10.12 26.95
C ILE A 416 14.86 10.87 26.35
N GLU A 417 15.50 11.71 27.15
CA GLU A 417 16.73 12.38 26.79
C GLU A 417 17.95 11.60 27.31
N ILE A 418 18.85 11.23 26.41
CA ILE A 418 20.12 10.57 26.72
C ILE A 418 21.21 11.23 25.90
N GLN A 419 22.29 11.66 26.54
CA GLN A 419 23.43 12.35 25.90
C GLN A 419 22.99 13.62 25.14
N GLY A 420 22.11 14.42 25.73
CA GLY A 420 21.68 15.71 25.23
C GLY A 420 20.72 15.68 24.04
N SER A 421 20.10 14.54 23.75
CA SER A 421 19.08 14.44 22.71
C SER A 421 18.05 13.35 23.01
N THR A 422 16.81 13.54 22.50
CA THR A 422 15.75 12.55 22.64
C THR A 422 15.85 11.43 21.61
N SER A 423 15.12 10.31 21.79
CA SER A 423 15.07 9.25 20.80
C SER A 423 14.51 9.73 19.46
N GLN A 424 13.46 10.57 19.48
CA GLN A 424 12.87 11.15 18.27
C GLN A 424 13.88 12.04 17.53
N GLN A 425 14.63 12.86 18.27
CA GLN A 425 15.69 13.69 17.67
C GLN A 425 16.78 12.84 17.03
N LYS A 426 17.18 11.73 17.67
CA LYS A 426 18.15 10.79 17.09
C LYS A 426 17.62 10.13 15.81
N LEU A 427 16.34 9.76 15.78
CA LEU A 427 15.69 9.19 14.60
C LEU A 427 15.67 10.17 13.44
N CYS A 428 15.25 11.42 13.68
CA CYS A 428 15.25 12.50 12.69
C CYS A 428 16.67 12.85 12.20
N ALA A 429 17.64 12.91 13.11
CA ALA A 429 19.04 13.16 12.75
C ALA A 429 19.61 12.07 11.83
N ASN A 430 19.24 10.80 12.08
CA ASN A 430 19.66 9.69 11.23
C ASN A 430 19.11 9.83 9.81
N VAL A 431 17.81 10.07 9.61
CA VAL A 431 17.26 10.21 8.25
C VAL A 431 17.87 11.39 7.51
N ALA A 432 18.02 12.55 8.18
CA ALA A 432 18.65 13.73 7.59
C ALA A 432 20.10 13.45 7.16
N ALA A 433 20.88 12.79 8.01
CA ALA A 433 22.25 12.41 7.72
C ALA A 433 22.34 11.41 6.55
N GLN A 434 21.45 10.42 6.51
CA GLN A 434 21.41 9.43 5.43
C GLN A 434 21.10 10.06 4.06
N ILE A 435 20.12 10.97 3.99
CA ILE A 435 19.81 11.66 2.72
C ILE A 435 21.05 12.35 2.15
N VAL A 436 21.78 13.10 2.98
CA VAL A 436 22.99 13.83 2.56
C VAL A 436 24.13 12.87 2.25
N ALA A 437 24.35 11.85 3.08
CA ALA A 437 25.39 10.85 2.87
C ALA A 437 25.21 10.07 1.56
N PHE A 438 23.99 9.66 1.25
CA PHE A 438 23.64 9.01 -0.02
C PHE A 438 23.86 9.93 -1.23
N ALA A 439 23.46 11.19 -1.12
CA ALA A 439 23.59 12.14 -2.22
C ALA A 439 25.03 12.56 -2.48
N CYS A 440 25.76 12.99 -1.43
CA CYS A 440 27.08 13.60 -1.55
C CYS A 440 28.24 12.61 -1.53
N GLY A 441 28.10 11.50 -0.79
CA GLY A 441 29.21 10.56 -0.58
C GLY A 441 30.36 11.16 0.24
N LYS A 442 31.48 10.46 0.25
CA LYS A 442 32.73 10.88 0.88
C LYS A 442 33.91 10.11 0.31
N SER A 443 34.95 10.78 -0.14
CA SER A 443 36.20 10.15 -0.55
C SER A 443 37.10 9.85 0.66
N ASP A 444 37.80 8.73 0.60
CA ASP A 444 38.79 8.30 1.61
C ASP A 444 39.96 7.59 0.89
N ASP A 445 41.18 7.72 1.41
CA ASP A 445 42.39 7.04 0.87
C ASP A 445 42.25 5.51 0.98
N ASN A 446 41.55 5.04 2.02
CA ASN A 446 41.14 3.65 2.14
C ASN A 446 39.87 3.42 1.33
N ARG A 447 40.01 2.72 0.19
CA ARG A 447 38.87 2.44 -0.71
C ARG A 447 37.67 1.76 -0.04
N ASN A 448 37.87 1.00 1.04
CA ASN A 448 36.79 0.39 1.80
C ASN A 448 35.92 1.44 2.54
N LYS A 449 36.43 2.66 2.71
CA LYS A 449 35.73 3.77 3.34
C LYS A 449 35.26 4.85 2.34
N ASN A 450 35.38 4.54 1.06
CA ASN A 450 34.94 5.42 -0.01
C ASN A 450 33.43 5.25 -0.22
N PHE A 451 32.69 6.37 -0.18
CA PHE A 451 31.26 6.43 -0.47
C PHE A 451 31.10 7.28 -1.74
N GLU A 452 30.68 6.67 -2.82
CA GLU A 452 30.65 7.36 -4.13
C GLU A 452 29.61 8.49 -4.19
N GLY A 453 28.55 8.43 -3.35
CA GLY A 453 27.43 9.35 -3.46
C GLY A 453 26.58 9.08 -4.69
N GLY A 454 25.84 10.10 -5.14
CA GLY A 454 24.99 9.98 -6.32
C GLY A 454 23.83 9.00 -6.17
N ARG A 455 23.49 8.61 -4.94
CA ARG A 455 22.37 7.72 -4.61
C ARG A 455 21.11 8.57 -4.39
N PRO A 456 20.13 8.55 -5.31
CA PRO A 456 19.00 9.46 -5.25
C PRO A 456 18.03 9.06 -4.15
N SER A 457 17.48 10.09 -3.48
CA SER A 457 16.44 9.88 -2.48
C SER A 457 15.40 11.00 -2.47
N SER A 458 14.20 10.68 -1.99
CA SER A 458 13.16 11.63 -1.61
C SER A 458 12.70 11.36 -0.18
N ILE A 459 12.02 12.33 0.43
CA ILE A 459 11.39 12.15 1.73
C ILE A 459 9.98 12.72 1.74
N ILE A 460 9.03 11.94 2.22
CA ILE A 460 7.72 12.38 2.66
C ILE A 460 7.82 12.64 4.15
N ILE A 461 7.62 13.89 4.57
CA ILE A 461 7.76 14.29 5.97
C ILE A 461 6.49 14.93 6.49
N GLY A 462 5.98 14.45 7.63
CA GLY A 462 4.81 14.96 8.33
C GLY A 462 5.10 15.33 9.78
N ASP A 463 4.09 15.83 10.48
CA ASP A 463 4.23 16.18 11.91
C ASP A 463 4.18 14.92 12.79
N SER A 464 3.16 14.11 12.66
CA SER A 464 3.02 12.85 13.39
C SER A 464 2.08 11.90 12.64
N LEU A 465 2.21 10.60 12.90
CA LEU A 465 1.34 9.59 12.30
C LEU A 465 0.01 9.53 13.04
N THR A 466 -1.06 9.93 12.34
CA THR A 466 -2.46 9.95 12.79
C THR A 466 -3.33 9.18 11.80
N PRO A 467 -4.62 8.90 12.10
CA PRO A 467 -5.50 8.29 11.11
C PRO A 467 -5.58 9.08 9.80
N LYS A 468 -5.71 10.42 9.86
CA LYS A 468 -5.77 11.26 8.66
C LYS A 468 -4.45 11.23 7.86
N SER A 469 -3.32 11.42 8.54
CA SER A 469 -2.03 11.39 7.85
C SER A 469 -1.71 10.00 7.25
N LEU A 470 -2.14 8.91 7.91
CA LEU A 470 -2.00 7.56 7.33
C LEU A 470 -2.85 7.40 6.07
N GLY A 471 -4.08 7.93 6.06
CA GLY A 471 -4.96 7.93 4.89
C GLY A 471 -4.34 8.69 3.71
N ALA A 472 -3.80 9.89 3.96
CA ALA A 472 -3.10 10.67 2.95
C ALA A 472 -1.85 9.92 2.41
N LEU A 473 -1.05 9.35 3.30
CA LEU A 473 0.14 8.58 2.90
C LEU A 473 -0.23 7.36 2.02
N LEU A 474 -1.29 6.62 2.36
CA LEU A 474 -1.78 5.51 1.55
C LEU A 474 -2.21 5.98 0.15
N ALA A 475 -3.05 7.03 0.09
CA ALA A 475 -3.56 7.55 -1.18
C ALA A 475 -2.44 8.10 -2.07
N HIS A 476 -1.41 8.74 -1.50
CA HIS A 476 -0.22 9.16 -2.23
C HIS A 476 0.41 8.00 -3.01
N PHE A 477 0.69 6.88 -2.34
CA PHE A 477 1.31 5.73 -3.01
C PHE A 477 0.37 5.05 -4.01
N GLU A 478 -0.93 4.94 -3.71
CA GLU A 478 -1.91 4.38 -4.64
C GLU A 478 -1.98 5.21 -5.93
N ASN A 479 -2.06 6.54 -5.82
CA ASN A 479 -2.14 7.44 -6.97
C ASN A 479 -0.80 7.55 -7.73
N LYS A 480 0.34 7.59 -7.03
CA LYS A 480 1.67 7.51 -7.65
C LYS A 480 1.79 6.27 -8.54
N ILE A 481 1.47 5.09 -8.02
CA ILE A 481 1.58 3.81 -8.73
C ILE A 481 0.63 3.77 -9.92
N MET A 482 -0.57 4.31 -9.77
CA MET A 482 -1.54 4.46 -10.85
C MET A 482 -0.99 5.37 -11.98
N PHE A 483 -0.44 6.55 -11.66
CA PHE A 483 0.16 7.44 -12.65
C PHE A 483 1.35 6.80 -13.37
N GLN A 484 2.17 6.03 -12.67
CA GLN A 484 3.24 5.25 -13.30
C GLN A 484 2.69 4.22 -14.29
N GLY A 485 1.63 3.48 -13.91
CA GLY A 485 0.97 2.54 -14.79
C GLY A 485 0.36 3.20 -16.03
N PHE A 486 -0.17 4.41 -15.89
CA PHE A 486 -0.66 5.21 -17.02
C PHE A 486 0.45 5.62 -17.98
N LEU A 487 1.63 6.00 -17.45
CA LEU A 487 2.82 6.31 -18.26
C LEU A 487 3.35 5.09 -19.01
N TRP A 488 3.44 3.94 -18.32
CA TRP A 488 3.87 2.69 -18.95
C TRP A 488 2.81 2.05 -19.84
N ASN A 489 1.60 2.63 -19.91
CA ASN A 489 0.47 2.09 -20.66
C ASN A 489 0.11 0.64 -20.27
N VAL A 490 0.30 0.27 -18.99
CA VAL A 490 -0.03 -1.07 -18.49
C VAL A 490 -1.38 -1.09 -17.76
N ASN A 491 -2.00 -2.27 -17.63
CA ASN A 491 -3.16 -2.44 -16.77
C ASN A 491 -2.72 -2.67 -15.32
N SER A 492 -2.78 -1.64 -14.48
CA SER A 492 -2.36 -1.70 -13.08
C SER A 492 -3.38 -2.38 -12.15
N PHE A 493 -4.51 -2.86 -12.65
CA PHE A 493 -5.66 -3.25 -11.82
C PHE A 493 -6.06 -4.73 -11.93
N ASP A 494 -5.38 -5.51 -12.78
CA ASP A 494 -5.48 -6.97 -12.88
C ASP A 494 -4.27 -7.68 -12.21
N GLN A 495 -4.30 -9.02 -12.13
CA GLN A 495 -3.26 -9.85 -11.50
C GLN A 495 -3.12 -11.23 -12.16
N GLU A 496 -3.04 -11.31 -13.48
CA GLU A 496 -2.94 -12.57 -14.22
C GLU A 496 -1.69 -13.41 -13.87
N GLY A 497 -0.59 -12.74 -13.47
CA GLY A 497 0.68 -13.38 -13.15
C GLY A 497 0.64 -14.44 -12.03
N VAL A 498 -0.39 -14.44 -11.18
CA VAL A 498 -0.54 -15.41 -10.07
C VAL A 498 -1.37 -16.64 -10.45
N GLN A 499 -2.02 -16.66 -11.62
CA GLN A 499 -2.99 -17.70 -11.97
C GLN A 499 -2.34 -19.06 -12.28
N LEU A 500 -1.20 -19.06 -12.97
CA LEU A 500 -0.51 -20.31 -13.34
C LEU A 500 -0.14 -21.15 -12.11
N GLY A 501 0.43 -20.51 -11.07
CA GLY A 501 0.76 -21.20 -9.81
C GLY A 501 -0.45 -21.85 -9.15
N LYS A 502 -1.59 -21.16 -9.13
CA LYS A 502 -2.85 -21.70 -8.58
C LYS A 502 -3.37 -22.91 -9.36
N VAL A 503 -3.26 -22.87 -10.69
CA VAL A 503 -3.66 -24.02 -11.55
C VAL A 503 -2.77 -25.23 -11.28
N LEU A 504 -1.45 -25.03 -11.21
CA LEU A 504 -0.51 -26.12 -10.94
C LEU A 504 -0.68 -26.67 -9.53
N ALA A 505 -0.90 -25.84 -8.51
CA ALA A 505 -1.17 -26.29 -7.15
C ALA A 505 -2.43 -27.18 -7.07
N LYS A 506 -3.51 -26.81 -7.77
CA LYS A 506 -4.72 -27.65 -7.86
C LYS A 506 -4.44 -29.00 -8.50
N ARG A 507 -3.62 -29.07 -9.56
CA ARG A 507 -3.21 -30.33 -10.19
C ARG A 507 -2.41 -31.20 -9.23
N VAL A 508 -1.50 -30.61 -8.44
CA VAL A 508 -0.75 -31.36 -7.40
C VAL A 508 -1.71 -31.98 -6.39
N LEU A 509 -2.63 -31.20 -5.84
CA LEU A 509 -3.62 -31.67 -4.85
C LEU A 509 -4.59 -32.70 -5.42
N ALA A 510 -4.84 -32.69 -6.74
CA ALA A 510 -5.65 -33.71 -7.44
C ALA A 510 -4.84 -34.94 -7.85
N HIS A 511 -3.53 -35.03 -7.55
CA HIS A 511 -2.59 -36.04 -8.01
C HIS A 511 -2.50 -36.18 -9.56
N GLU A 512 -2.75 -35.07 -10.26
CA GLU A 512 -2.66 -34.92 -11.72
C GLU A 512 -1.32 -34.33 -12.14
N THR A 513 -0.21 -34.96 -11.72
CA THR A 513 1.14 -34.43 -11.92
C THR A 513 1.93 -35.27 -12.93
N ASP A 514 2.78 -34.57 -13.70
CA ASP A 514 3.70 -35.18 -14.68
C ASP A 514 5.05 -34.39 -14.70
N GLY A 515 6.04 -34.97 -15.35
CA GLY A 515 7.34 -34.34 -15.58
C GLY A 515 7.98 -33.77 -14.30
N ALA A 516 8.49 -32.55 -14.38
CA ALA A 516 9.13 -31.88 -13.24
C ALA A 516 8.16 -31.63 -12.07
N LEU A 517 6.89 -31.34 -12.36
CA LEU A 517 5.88 -31.09 -11.32
C LEU A 517 5.70 -32.33 -10.42
N LYS A 518 5.70 -33.53 -11.04
CA LYS A 518 5.63 -34.79 -10.28
C LYS A 518 6.85 -34.97 -9.37
N VAL A 519 8.03 -34.76 -9.90
CA VAL A 519 9.29 -34.91 -9.11
C VAL A 519 9.31 -33.96 -7.91
N TYR A 520 8.90 -32.70 -8.10
CA TYR A 520 8.81 -31.75 -6.97
C TYR A 520 7.71 -32.12 -5.97
N SER A 521 6.57 -32.64 -6.41
CA SER A 521 5.53 -33.19 -5.51
C SER A 521 6.08 -34.34 -4.67
N ASP A 522 6.77 -35.31 -5.30
CA ASP A 522 7.37 -36.46 -4.61
C ASP A 522 8.45 -36.01 -3.59
N LEU A 523 9.28 -35.00 -3.92
CA LEU A 523 10.25 -34.41 -2.99
C LEU A 523 9.61 -33.75 -1.76
N LEU A 524 8.39 -33.24 -1.90
CA LEU A 524 7.61 -32.62 -0.84
C LEU A 524 6.66 -33.59 -0.12
N ASN A 525 6.67 -34.88 -0.50
CA ASN A 525 5.80 -35.94 0.00
C ASN A 525 4.30 -35.64 -0.17
N ILE A 526 3.92 -35.12 -1.33
CA ILE A 526 2.54 -34.80 -1.70
C ILE A 526 2.06 -35.73 -2.82
#